data_d0857d9aef9d7cc162f6f28707246dd9
#
_entry.id   d0857d9aef9d7cc162f6f28707246dd9
#
_cell.length_a   1.000
_cell.length_b   1.000
_cell.length_c   1.000
_cell.angle_alpha   90.00
_cell.angle_beta   90.00
_cell.angle_gamma   90.00
#
_symmetry.space_group_name_H-M   'P 1'
#
loop_
_entity.id
_entity.type
_entity.pdbx_description
1 polymer ?
#
loop_
_entity_poly.entity_id
_entity_poly.type
_entity_poly.pdbx_seq_one_letter_code
_entity_poly.pdbx_strand_id
1 'polypeptide(L)'
;MKYDFDKIIDRSGSGDLKHEALLPRWGRNDLLPLWVADMDFETPAFITDAIKARLEHSLFGYTVEPEDFLPSIIDWVRDHHQWDVKREWIRFIPGIVKGIGMVINVFTKEDEKVIIQPPVYHPFRLTPEGNGREVVFNPLKMREDGYYEMDFDQLEKVCDEKCKVFILCNPHNPGGITWDRETLQRLADFCYEHHLIVISDEIHADMAIFGHKHIPFASVSDKAREISITFQAPSKTFNIAGIVSSYSIIPNEDIRRKFYGWLSANELDEPTIFSPIATIAAFRHGEEYRQQMLAYIEENIRFVEDFCREHIPGIRPLRPQASFLVWLNCRDLHLNHEQLLDLFIDKAHLALNDGEMFGPGGEGFMRLNVASPRVIIRQALEQLAEAIGKQS
;
A
#
# COMPACT_ATOMS: atom_id res chain seq x y z
N MET A 1 1.89 8.93 25.58
CA MET A 1 0.82 9.91 25.21
C MET A 1 -0.34 9.11 24.63
N LYS A 2 -1.58 9.44 24.96
CA LYS A 2 -2.74 8.77 24.37
C LYS A 2 -3.21 9.59 23.16
N TYR A 3 -3.28 8.95 21.99
CA TYR A 3 -3.81 9.57 20.77
C TYR A 3 -5.32 9.35 20.68
N ASP A 4 -6.06 10.35 20.19
CA ASP A 4 -7.50 10.29 20.02
C ASP A 4 -7.84 9.98 18.56
N PHE A 5 -8.15 8.70 18.28
CA PHE A 5 -8.54 8.22 16.95
C PHE A 5 -10.05 8.31 16.70
N ASP A 6 -10.85 8.68 17.70
CA ASP A 6 -12.29 8.95 17.54
C ASP A 6 -12.59 10.41 17.16
N LYS A 7 -11.58 11.28 17.16
CA LYS A 7 -11.71 12.67 16.76
C LYS A 7 -12.10 12.78 15.28
N ILE A 8 -13.24 13.38 15.02
CA ILE A 8 -13.69 13.70 13.65
C ILE A 8 -12.96 14.97 13.19
N ILE A 9 -12.29 14.88 12.05
CA ILE A 9 -11.59 15.99 11.42
C ILE A 9 -12.36 16.39 10.18
N ASP A 10 -12.79 17.67 10.13
CA ASP A 10 -13.35 18.24 8.91
C ASP A 10 -12.26 18.41 7.87
N ARG A 11 -12.40 17.70 6.76
CA ARG A 11 -11.45 17.75 5.63
C ARG A 11 -11.93 18.66 4.49
N SER A 12 -13.09 19.29 4.62
CA SER A 12 -13.65 20.19 3.60
C SER A 12 -12.71 21.36 3.32
N GLY A 13 -12.51 21.68 2.04
CA GLY A 13 -11.64 22.75 1.61
C GLY A 13 -10.14 22.54 1.82
N SER A 14 -9.73 21.33 2.25
CA SER A 14 -8.30 20.99 2.44
C SER A 14 -7.60 20.60 1.13
N GLY A 15 -8.35 20.41 0.05
CA GLY A 15 -7.83 19.87 -1.21
C GLY A 15 -7.53 18.38 -1.16
N ASP A 16 -8.07 17.65 -0.18
CA ASP A 16 -7.83 16.22 -0.05
C ASP A 16 -8.53 15.40 -1.14
N LEU A 17 -7.83 14.40 -1.64
CA LEU A 17 -8.31 13.56 -2.72
C LEU A 17 -9.58 12.76 -2.33
N LYS A 18 -9.72 12.37 -1.06
CA LYS A 18 -10.78 11.48 -0.59
C LYS A 18 -12.16 12.11 -0.75
N HIS A 19 -12.30 13.42 -0.52
CA HIS A 19 -13.54 14.18 -0.61
C HIS A 19 -13.68 14.95 -1.93
N GLU A 20 -12.63 15.70 -2.33
CA GLU A 20 -12.69 16.55 -3.51
C GLU A 20 -12.83 15.78 -4.84
N ALA A 21 -12.41 14.51 -4.87
CA ALA A 21 -12.57 13.67 -6.05
C ALA A 21 -13.92 12.92 -6.13
N LEU A 22 -14.83 13.09 -5.19
CA LEU A 22 -16.13 12.40 -5.22
C LEU A 22 -16.93 12.82 -6.45
N LEU A 23 -17.13 14.10 -6.66
CA LEU A 23 -17.90 14.61 -7.80
C LEU A 23 -17.30 14.22 -9.16
N PRO A 24 -16.00 14.42 -9.42
CA PRO A 24 -15.42 14.01 -10.71
C PRO A 24 -15.42 12.50 -10.94
N ARG A 25 -15.38 11.67 -9.87
CA ARG A 25 -15.29 10.23 -9.99
C ARG A 25 -16.64 9.52 -10.04
N TRP A 26 -17.61 9.96 -9.25
CA TRP A 26 -18.93 9.33 -9.10
C TRP A 26 -20.10 10.21 -9.54
N GLY A 27 -19.86 11.45 -10.02
CA GLY A 27 -20.91 12.38 -10.43
C GLY A 27 -21.73 12.97 -9.28
N ARG A 28 -21.32 12.71 -8.02
CA ARG A 28 -22.03 13.14 -6.81
C ARG A 28 -21.06 13.37 -5.66
N ASN A 29 -21.44 14.17 -4.67
CA ASN A 29 -20.60 14.56 -3.54
C ASN A 29 -21.22 14.23 -2.15
N ASP A 30 -22.32 13.50 -2.14
CA ASP A 30 -23.04 13.07 -0.93
C ASP A 30 -22.68 11.66 -0.46
N LEU A 31 -21.59 11.09 -1.00
CA LEU A 31 -21.08 9.78 -0.61
C LEU A 31 -20.19 9.88 0.63
N LEU A 32 -20.30 8.89 1.52
CA LEU A 32 -19.34 8.70 2.61
C LEU A 32 -18.08 8.04 2.07
N PRO A 33 -16.90 8.74 2.05
CA PRO A 33 -15.73 8.26 1.36
C PRO A 33 -14.84 7.38 2.25
N LEU A 34 -14.73 6.10 1.92
CA LEU A 34 -13.83 5.13 2.56
C LEU A 34 -12.99 4.37 1.51
N TRP A 35 -12.59 5.07 0.44
CA TRP A 35 -11.90 4.50 -0.73
C TRP A 35 -10.39 4.77 -0.81
N VAL A 36 -9.94 5.98 -0.48
CA VAL A 36 -8.52 6.32 -0.54
C VAL A 36 -7.77 5.63 0.59
N ALA A 37 -6.59 5.09 0.29
CA ALA A 37 -5.71 4.48 1.29
C ALA A 37 -4.88 5.54 2.03
N ASP A 38 -5.55 6.53 2.64
CA ASP A 38 -5.05 7.42 3.69
C ASP A 38 -5.91 7.28 4.95
N MET A 39 -5.50 7.86 6.06
CA MET A 39 -6.23 7.77 7.31
C MET A 39 -7.01 9.06 7.59
N ASP A 40 -8.13 8.95 8.31
CA ASP A 40 -8.88 10.09 8.84
C ASP A 40 -8.40 10.50 10.25
N PHE A 41 -7.20 10.07 10.62
CA PHE A 41 -6.52 10.42 11.87
C PHE A 41 -5.57 11.58 11.67
N GLU A 42 -5.40 12.41 12.69
CA GLU A 42 -4.40 13.49 12.65
C GLU A 42 -3.00 12.92 12.41
N THR A 43 -2.24 13.60 11.55
CA THR A 43 -0.78 13.40 11.50
C THR A 43 -0.21 13.74 12.87
N PRO A 44 0.62 12.86 13.47
CA PRO A 44 1.12 13.05 14.83
C PRO A 44 1.85 14.38 15.03
N ALA A 45 1.63 15.01 16.19
CA ALA A 45 2.19 16.32 16.51
C ALA A 45 3.72 16.39 16.38
N PHE A 46 4.45 15.31 16.70
CA PHE A 46 5.90 15.30 16.57
C PHE A 46 6.38 15.47 15.11
N ILE A 47 5.57 15.10 14.10
CA ILE A 47 5.87 15.34 12.68
C ILE A 47 5.51 16.78 12.31
N THR A 48 4.29 17.22 12.64
CA THR A 48 3.84 18.57 12.30
C THR A 48 4.67 19.65 13.00
N ASP A 49 5.12 19.41 14.23
CA ASP A 49 5.96 20.33 14.98
C ASP A 49 7.39 20.38 14.42
N ALA A 50 7.94 19.28 13.95
CA ALA A 50 9.23 19.27 13.25
C ALA A 50 9.17 20.09 11.94
N ILE A 51 8.06 19.99 11.20
CA ILE A 51 7.83 20.81 10.00
C ILE A 51 7.68 22.30 10.37
N LYS A 52 6.90 22.63 11.41
CA LYS A 52 6.73 24.01 11.89
C LYS A 52 8.07 24.62 12.31
N ALA A 53 8.89 23.88 13.06
CA ALA A 53 10.23 24.33 13.45
C ALA A 53 11.09 24.66 12.22
N ARG A 54 10.99 23.86 11.13
CA ARG A 54 11.70 24.17 9.89
C ARG A 54 11.16 25.44 9.20
N LEU A 55 9.86 25.73 9.31
CA LEU A 55 9.24 26.93 8.75
C LEU A 55 9.70 28.22 9.43
N GLU A 56 10.19 28.18 10.67
CA GLU A 56 10.77 29.36 11.37
C GLU A 56 11.98 29.92 10.60
N HIS A 57 12.69 29.08 9.86
CA HIS A 57 13.72 29.52 8.92
C HIS A 57 13.09 29.75 7.54
N SER A 58 12.84 31.00 7.20
CA SER A 58 12.05 31.42 6.03
C SER A 58 12.73 31.28 4.66
N LEU A 59 13.93 30.68 4.56
CA LEU A 59 14.61 30.40 3.29
C LEU A 59 14.37 28.94 2.87
N PHE A 60 13.79 28.77 1.67
CA PHE A 60 13.45 27.47 1.08
C PHE A 60 14.29 27.21 -0.19
N GLY A 61 15.59 27.49 -0.11
CA GLY A 61 16.55 27.20 -1.17
C GLY A 61 16.98 25.72 -1.19
N TYR A 62 17.99 25.42 -1.98
CA TYR A 62 18.59 24.08 -2.01
C TYR A 62 19.10 23.65 -0.64
N THR A 63 18.90 22.38 -0.30
CA THR A 63 19.27 21.81 1.00
C THR A 63 20.11 20.56 0.81
N VAL A 64 20.96 20.28 1.79
CA VAL A 64 21.66 19.00 1.87
C VAL A 64 20.80 17.99 2.62
N GLU A 65 21.02 16.70 2.39
CA GLU A 65 20.41 15.62 3.18
C GLU A 65 20.82 15.76 4.64
N PRO A 66 19.86 15.79 5.60
CA PRO A 66 20.17 15.82 7.02
C PRO A 66 20.94 14.57 7.45
N GLU A 67 21.91 14.73 8.37
CA GLU A 67 22.75 13.62 8.86
C GLU A 67 21.95 12.45 9.43
N ASP A 68 20.83 12.73 10.11
CA ASP A 68 19.95 11.74 10.73
C ASP A 68 18.98 11.06 9.77
N PHE A 69 18.87 11.47 8.51
CA PHE A 69 17.89 10.93 7.58
C PHE A 69 18.08 9.42 7.35
N LEU A 70 19.23 9.03 6.80
CA LEU A 70 19.51 7.60 6.56
C LEU A 70 19.66 6.80 7.85
N PRO A 71 20.32 7.28 8.91
CA PRO A 71 20.33 6.58 10.19
C PRO A 71 18.94 6.30 10.77
N SER A 72 17.98 7.24 10.65
CA SER A 72 16.63 7.00 11.14
C SER A 72 15.91 5.87 10.39
N ILE A 73 16.13 5.75 9.08
CA ILE A 73 15.62 4.66 8.26
C ILE A 73 16.29 3.33 8.63
N ILE A 74 17.62 3.31 8.75
CA ILE A 74 18.39 2.10 9.09
C ILE A 74 17.95 1.54 10.44
N ASP A 75 17.87 2.40 11.46
CA ASP A 75 17.44 2.00 12.78
C ASP A 75 15.99 1.47 12.77
N TRP A 76 15.09 2.16 12.08
CA TRP A 76 13.69 1.74 11.97
C TRP A 76 13.55 0.36 11.31
N VAL A 77 14.19 0.15 10.17
CA VAL A 77 14.15 -1.13 9.44
C VAL A 77 14.75 -2.27 10.25
N ARG A 78 15.89 -2.03 10.92
CA ARG A 78 16.51 -3.01 11.81
C ARG A 78 15.57 -3.40 12.96
N ASP A 79 15.03 -2.41 13.65
CA ASP A 79 14.29 -2.61 14.91
C ASP A 79 12.88 -3.22 14.65
N HIS A 80 12.23 -2.88 13.52
CA HIS A 80 10.88 -3.34 13.21
C HIS A 80 10.83 -4.55 12.28
N HIS A 81 11.79 -4.68 11.36
CA HIS A 81 11.80 -5.74 10.34
C HIS A 81 12.97 -6.70 10.48
N GLN A 82 13.85 -6.53 11.48
CA GLN A 82 15.02 -7.38 11.72
C GLN A 82 15.89 -7.54 10.46
N TRP A 83 16.02 -6.47 9.71
CA TRP A 83 16.80 -6.43 8.48
C TRP A 83 17.91 -5.38 8.60
N ASP A 84 19.16 -5.87 8.65
CA ASP A 84 20.34 -5.00 8.68
C ASP A 84 20.60 -4.46 7.27
N VAL A 85 20.35 -3.17 7.09
CA VAL A 85 20.56 -2.47 5.83
C VAL A 85 21.77 -1.52 5.92
N LYS A 86 22.46 -1.35 4.81
CA LYS A 86 23.62 -0.46 4.73
C LYS A 86 23.21 0.91 4.17
N ARG A 87 23.92 1.96 4.61
CA ARG A 87 23.68 3.34 4.15
C ARG A 87 23.69 3.47 2.63
N GLU A 88 24.63 2.84 1.96
CA GLU A 88 24.75 2.88 0.52
C GLU A 88 23.65 2.14 -0.25
N TRP A 89 22.84 1.31 0.44
CA TRP A 89 21.70 0.62 -0.17
C TRP A 89 20.47 1.50 -0.28
N ILE A 90 20.43 2.63 0.44
CA ILE A 90 19.24 3.47 0.59
C ILE A 90 19.37 4.71 -0.29
N ARG A 91 18.30 5.03 -1.03
CA ARG A 91 18.17 6.27 -1.78
C ARG A 91 16.72 6.76 -1.75
N PHE A 92 16.53 8.07 -1.61
CA PHE A 92 15.22 8.69 -1.77
C PHE A 92 14.66 8.43 -3.18
N ILE A 93 13.34 8.25 -3.27
CA ILE A 93 12.56 8.22 -4.52
C ILE A 93 11.31 9.09 -4.35
N PRO A 94 10.80 9.75 -5.41
CA PRO A 94 9.68 10.69 -5.31
C PRO A 94 8.30 10.00 -5.26
N GLY A 95 8.20 8.85 -4.64
CA GLY A 95 6.96 8.07 -4.47
C GLY A 95 7.07 6.66 -5.04
N ILE A 96 6.37 5.70 -4.44
CA ILE A 96 6.48 4.27 -4.78
C ILE A 96 6.05 4.01 -6.24
N VAL A 97 4.87 4.47 -6.65
CA VAL A 97 4.36 4.25 -8.02
C VAL A 97 5.29 4.90 -9.06
N LYS A 98 5.81 6.10 -8.76
CA LYS A 98 6.83 6.74 -9.62
C LYS A 98 8.10 5.91 -9.67
N GLY A 99 8.56 5.38 -8.52
CA GLY A 99 9.71 4.48 -8.42
C GLY A 99 9.54 3.22 -9.29
N ILE A 100 8.35 2.61 -9.28
CA ILE A 100 8.03 1.48 -10.17
C ILE A 100 8.22 1.87 -11.64
N GLY A 101 7.64 3.00 -12.07
CA GLY A 101 7.81 3.51 -13.44
C GLY A 101 9.27 3.77 -13.80
N MET A 102 10.05 4.31 -12.87
CA MET A 102 11.49 4.56 -13.06
C MET A 102 12.27 3.24 -13.23
N VAL A 103 12.01 2.23 -12.38
CA VAL A 103 12.65 0.91 -12.50
C VAL A 103 12.30 0.26 -13.84
N ILE A 104 11.03 0.31 -14.25
CA ILE A 104 10.58 -0.21 -15.54
C ILE A 104 11.38 0.45 -16.68
N ASN A 105 11.52 1.77 -16.68
CA ASN A 105 12.24 2.49 -17.73
C ASN A 105 13.76 2.20 -17.72
N VAL A 106 14.34 1.91 -16.56
CA VAL A 106 15.78 1.60 -16.45
C VAL A 106 16.10 0.17 -16.83
N PHE A 107 15.21 -0.79 -16.48
CA PHE A 107 15.52 -2.21 -16.55
C PHE A 107 14.76 -2.98 -17.63
N THR A 108 13.82 -2.34 -18.33
CA THR A 108 13.08 -2.98 -19.42
C THR A 108 13.10 -2.16 -20.70
N LYS A 109 12.99 -2.85 -21.85
CA LYS A 109 12.73 -2.29 -23.18
C LYS A 109 11.23 -2.33 -23.49
N GLU A 110 10.81 -1.66 -24.58
CA GLU A 110 9.40 -1.60 -24.99
C GLU A 110 8.78 -2.97 -25.33
N ASP A 111 9.58 -3.94 -25.79
CA ASP A 111 9.13 -5.29 -26.12
C ASP A 111 9.23 -6.28 -24.97
N GLU A 112 9.68 -5.83 -23.80
CA GLU A 112 9.82 -6.64 -22.59
C GLU A 112 8.60 -6.52 -21.67
N LYS A 113 8.44 -7.48 -20.76
CA LYS A 113 7.22 -7.69 -20.00
C LYS A 113 7.44 -7.55 -18.49
N VAL A 114 6.34 -7.21 -17.82
CA VAL A 114 6.27 -7.07 -16.36
C VAL A 114 5.22 -8.02 -15.81
N ILE A 115 5.57 -8.85 -14.83
CA ILE A 115 4.65 -9.79 -14.17
C ILE A 115 4.04 -9.14 -12.95
N ILE A 116 2.72 -9.28 -12.79
CA ILE A 116 1.97 -8.89 -11.59
C ILE A 116 1.01 -10.00 -11.15
N GLN A 117 0.55 -9.96 -9.90
CA GLN A 117 -0.32 -10.99 -9.31
C GLN A 117 -1.69 -10.42 -8.90
N PRO A 118 -2.65 -10.25 -9.84
CA PRO A 118 -3.99 -9.78 -9.49
C PRO A 118 -4.76 -10.83 -8.66
N PRO A 119 -5.80 -10.37 -7.87
CA PRO A 119 -6.19 -8.98 -7.70
C PRO A 119 -5.11 -8.23 -6.91
N VAL A 120 -4.61 -7.11 -7.45
CA VAL A 120 -3.50 -6.36 -6.84
C VAL A 120 -3.69 -4.86 -7.09
N TYR A 121 -3.00 -4.04 -6.34
CA TYR A 121 -3.03 -2.59 -6.45
C TYR A 121 -2.91 -2.14 -7.93
N HIS A 122 -3.95 -1.51 -8.45
CA HIS A 122 -4.14 -1.25 -9.87
C HIS A 122 -3.01 -0.47 -10.57
N PRO A 123 -2.23 0.41 -9.91
CA PRO A 123 -1.07 1.03 -10.54
C PRO A 123 0.03 0.04 -10.95
N PHE A 124 0.07 -1.17 -10.38
CA PHE A 124 1.01 -2.20 -10.83
C PHE A 124 0.75 -2.64 -12.28
N ARG A 125 -0.50 -2.52 -12.74
CA ARG A 125 -0.87 -2.70 -14.15
C ARG A 125 -0.71 -1.41 -14.95
N LEU A 126 -1.30 -0.31 -14.46
CA LEU A 126 -1.38 0.94 -15.20
C LEU A 126 0.00 1.57 -15.46
N THR A 127 0.94 1.40 -14.53
CA THR A 127 2.27 1.99 -14.67
C THR A 127 3.09 1.32 -15.78
N PRO A 128 3.24 -0.02 -15.85
CA PRO A 128 3.90 -0.67 -16.99
C PRO A 128 3.21 -0.39 -18.32
N GLU A 129 1.87 -0.53 -18.40
CA GLU A 129 1.10 -0.24 -19.60
C GLU A 129 1.30 1.21 -20.07
N GLY A 130 1.21 2.18 -19.14
CA GLY A 130 1.45 3.60 -19.44
C GLY A 130 2.87 3.93 -19.88
N ASN A 131 3.83 3.04 -19.60
CA ASN A 131 5.22 3.12 -20.07
C ASN A 131 5.48 2.21 -21.30
N GLY A 132 4.43 1.67 -21.95
CA GLY A 132 4.54 0.89 -23.15
C GLY A 132 5.04 -0.55 -22.96
N ARG A 133 4.94 -1.12 -21.75
CA ARG A 133 5.32 -2.51 -21.47
C ARG A 133 4.10 -3.40 -21.37
N GLU A 134 4.22 -4.62 -21.88
CA GLU A 134 3.20 -5.65 -21.72
C GLU A 134 3.15 -6.13 -20.27
N VAL A 135 1.93 -6.26 -19.73
CA VAL A 135 1.71 -6.82 -18.39
C VAL A 135 1.28 -8.27 -18.50
N VAL A 136 2.02 -9.14 -17.82
CA VAL A 136 1.70 -10.56 -17.70
C VAL A 136 1.01 -10.79 -16.37
N PHE A 137 -0.19 -11.36 -16.42
CA PHE A 137 -0.95 -11.71 -15.22
C PHE A 137 -0.61 -13.12 -14.74
N ASN A 138 -0.22 -13.21 -13.47
CA ASN A 138 -0.19 -14.43 -12.69
C ASN A 138 -1.22 -14.31 -11.56
N PRO A 139 -2.53 -14.55 -11.82
CA PRO A 139 -3.56 -14.35 -10.81
C PRO A 139 -3.32 -15.21 -9.57
N LEU A 140 -3.55 -14.60 -8.41
CA LEU A 140 -3.53 -15.31 -7.14
C LEU A 140 -4.70 -16.31 -7.08
N LYS A 141 -4.49 -17.44 -6.44
CA LYS A 141 -5.54 -18.40 -6.14
C LYS A 141 -6.21 -18.07 -4.83
N MET A 142 -7.54 -18.04 -4.82
CA MET A 142 -8.30 -17.95 -3.58
C MET A 142 -8.39 -19.33 -2.94
N ARG A 143 -8.02 -19.41 -1.66
CA ARG A 143 -8.14 -20.57 -0.82
C ARG A 143 -9.57 -20.71 -0.27
N GLU A 144 -9.89 -21.85 0.30
CA GLU A 144 -11.20 -22.11 0.92
C GLU A 144 -11.51 -21.16 2.11
N ASP A 145 -10.46 -20.72 2.81
CA ASP A 145 -10.58 -19.76 3.92
C ASP A 145 -10.75 -18.31 3.45
N GLY A 146 -10.75 -18.07 2.14
CA GLY A 146 -10.93 -16.76 1.52
C GLY A 146 -9.64 -15.96 1.33
N TYR A 147 -8.50 -16.42 1.85
CA TYR A 147 -7.21 -15.80 1.58
C TYR A 147 -6.66 -16.21 0.22
N TYR A 148 -5.68 -15.46 -0.25
CA TYR A 148 -5.01 -15.75 -1.51
C TYR A 148 -3.66 -16.43 -1.29
N GLU A 149 -3.26 -17.23 -2.27
CA GLU A 149 -1.94 -17.83 -2.38
C GLU A 149 -1.36 -17.61 -3.79
N MET A 150 -0.03 -17.66 -3.91
CA MET A 150 0.65 -17.54 -5.20
C MET A 150 0.51 -18.83 -6.01
N ASP A 151 0.12 -18.70 -7.29
CA ASP A 151 0.07 -19.82 -8.23
C ASP A 151 1.40 -19.96 -8.97
N PHE A 152 2.33 -20.71 -8.40
CA PHE A 152 3.62 -20.97 -9.02
C PHE A 152 3.55 -21.83 -10.27
N ASP A 153 2.58 -22.75 -10.37
CA ASP A 153 2.41 -23.58 -11.57
C ASP A 153 1.92 -22.76 -12.77
N GLN A 154 1.09 -21.74 -12.50
CA GLN A 154 0.66 -20.81 -13.52
C GLN A 154 1.78 -19.80 -13.82
N LEU A 155 2.53 -19.36 -12.81
CA LEU A 155 3.67 -18.46 -12.98
C LEU A 155 4.72 -19.04 -13.94
N GLU A 156 5.05 -20.33 -13.78
CA GLU A 156 5.96 -21.06 -14.69
C GLU A 156 5.47 -21.08 -16.14
N LYS A 157 4.15 -21.16 -16.36
CA LYS A 157 3.56 -21.21 -17.70
C LYS A 157 3.52 -19.86 -18.41
N VAL A 158 3.41 -18.75 -17.66
CA VAL A 158 3.25 -17.41 -18.24
C VAL A 158 4.55 -16.64 -18.33
N CYS A 159 5.57 -17.04 -17.57
CA CYS A 159 6.89 -16.42 -17.62
C CYS A 159 7.63 -16.89 -18.86
N ASP A 160 7.95 -15.95 -19.74
CA ASP A 160 8.79 -16.19 -20.92
C ASP A 160 10.08 -15.37 -20.86
N GLU A 161 10.96 -15.53 -21.85
CA GLU A 161 12.25 -14.85 -21.94
C GLU A 161 12.17 -13.31 -22.02
N LYS A 162 10.98 -12.77 -22.36
CA LYS A 162 10.72 -11.33 -22.41
C LYS A 162 10.33 -10.76 -21.05
N CYS A 163 9.94 -11.57 -20.10
CA CYS A 163 9.69 -11.13 -18.74
C CYS A 163 11.00 -10.68 -18.09
N LYS A 164 11.03 -9.45 -17.53
CA LYS A 164 12.24 -8.88 -16.92
C LYS A 164 12.02 -8.37 -15.50
N VAL A 165 10.78 -8.03 -15.18
CA VAL A 165 10.43 -7.46 -13.87
C VAL A 165 9.21 -8.20 -13.32
N PHE A 166 9.28 -8.50 -12.03
CA PHE A 166 8.15 -8.96 -11.23
C PHE A 166 7.84 -7.90 -10.18
N ILE A 167 6.58 -7.48 -10.07
CA ILE A 167 6.15 -6.52 -9.04
C ILE A 167 5.43 -7.28 -7.93
N LEU A 168 6.07 -7.36 -6.77
CA LEU A 168 5.56 -7.98 -5.56
C LEU A 168 4.88 -6.93 -4.65
N CYS A 169 3.65 -7.19 -4.23
CA CYS A 169 2.96 -6.43 -3.18
C CYS A 169 3.17 -7.13 -1.83
N ASN A 170 3.93 -6.55 -0.93
CA ASN A 170 4.33 -7.20 0.32
C ASN A 170 4.41 -6.19 1.51
N PRO A 171 3.44 -6.12 2.41
CA PRO A 171 2.17 -6.86 2.46
C PRO A 171 1.23 -6.57 1.29
N HIS A 172 0.36 -7.54 1.00
CA HIS A 172 -0.48 -7.51 -0.19
C HIS A 172 -1.72 -6.61 -0.05
N ASN A 173 -1.99 -5.78 -1.04
CA ASN A 173 -3.19 -4.96 -1.18
C ASN A 173 -3.90 -5.35 -2.51
N PRO A 174 -5.17 -5.77 -2.50
CA PRO A 174 -6.18 -5.52 -1.47
C PRO A 174 -6.36 -6.63 -0.41
N GLY A 175 -5.76 -7.80 -0.57
CA GLY A 175 -6.01 -8.96 0.28
C GLY A 175 -5.49 -8.87 1.73
N GLY A 176 -4.66 -7.86 2.06
CA GLY A 176 -4.14 -7.67 3.41
C GLY A 176 -3.19 -8.78 3.89
N ILE A 177 -2.50 -9.48 3.00
CA ILE A 177 -1.71 -10.68 3.32
C ILE A 177 -0.28 -10.29 3.64
N THR A 178 0.27 -10.86 4.70
CA THR A 178 1.71 -10.95 4.94
C THR A 178 2.21 -12.30 4.42
N TRP A 179 3.06 -12.28 3.40
CA TRP A 179 3.62 -13.52 2.84
C TRP A 179 4.56 -14.19 3.84
N ASP A 180 4.45 -15.50 3.96
CA ASP A 180 5.37 -16.28 4.79
C ASP A 180 6.75 -16.43 4.11
N ARG A 181 7.75 -16.83 4.90
CA ARG A 181 9.13 -16.95 4.44
C ARG A 181 9.29 -18.00 3.33
N GLU A 182 8.57 -19.10 3.42
CA GLU A 182 8.66 -20.21 2.44
C GLU A 182 8.14 -19.74 1.07
N THR A 183 6.99 -19.06 1.04
CA THR A 183 6.41 -18.47 -0.16
C THR A 183 7.37 -17.45 -0.79
N LEU A 184 7.95 -16.55 0.03
CA LEU A 184 8.88 -15.54 -0.46
C LEU A 184 10.20 -16.16 -0.97
N GLN A 185 10.71 -17.20 -0.33
CA GLN A 185 11.90 -17.92 -0.80
C GLN A 185 11.63 -18.63 -2.13
N ARG A 186 10.48 -19.30 -2.27
CA ARG A 186 10.09 -19.93 -3.53
C ARG A 186 9.96 -18.91 -4.66
N LEU A 187 9.38 -17.74 -4.38
CA LEU A 187 9.33 -16.65 -5.36
C LEU A 187 10.72 -16.15 -5.72
N ALA A 188 11.62 -16.01 -4.74
CA ALA A 188 12.98 -15.57 -4.97
C ALA A 188 13.77 -16.57 -5.83
N ASP A 189 13.62 -17.87 -5.57
CA ASP A 189 14.25 -18.93 -6.37
C ASP A 189 13.75 -18.87 -7.81
N PHE A 190 12.45 -18.80 -8.02
CA PHE A 190 11.83 -18.66 -9.34
C PHE A 190 12.37 -17.41 -10.08
N CYS A 191 12.27 -16.24 -9.48
CA CYS A 191 12.67 -14.99 -10.12
C CYS A 191 14.19 -14.95 -10.43
N TYR A 192 15.01 -15.53 -9.56
CA TYR A 192 16.45 -15.63 -9.78
C TYR A 192 16.79 -16.54 -10.98
N GLU A 193 16.14 -17.70 -11.07
CA GLU A 193 16.33 -18.66 -12.16
C GLU A 193 15.87 -18.12 -13.52
N HIS A 194 14.81 -17.30 -13.52
CA HIS A 194 14.31 -16.63 -14.73
C HIS A 194 14.93 -15.24 -14.98
N HIS A 195 15.95 -14.84 -14.23
CA HIS A 195 16.64 -13.55 -14.37
C HIS A 195 15.73 -12.32 -14.29
N LEU A 196 14.71 -12.39 -13.43
CA LEU A 196 13.79 -11.29 -13.16
C LEU A 196 14.33 -10.37 -12.05
N ILE A 197 14.14 -9.08 -12.21
CA ILE A 197 14.27 -8.12 -11.09
C ILE A 197 12.94 -8.09 -10.35
N VAL A 198 12.99 -8.17 -9.03
CA VAL A 198 11.81 -8.06 -8.18
C VAL A 198 11.70 -6.67 -7.60
N ILE A 199 10.64 -5.92 -7.96
CA ILE A 199 10.24 -4.72 -7.25
C ILE A 199 9.36 -5.18 -6.09
N SER A 200 9.85 -5.06 -4.85
CA SER A 200 9.05 -5.34 -3.65
C SER A 200 8.48 -4.03 -3.12
N ASP A 201 7.17 -3.81 -3.36
CA ASP A 201 6.44 -2.70 -2.75
C ASP A 201 6.06 -3.08 -1.32
N GLU A 202 6.80 -2.51 -0.37
CA GLU A 202 6.66 -2.77 1.07
C GLU A 202 6.09 -1.55 1.83
N ILE A 203 5.27 -0.73 1.16
CA ILE A 203 4.70 0.48 1.77
C ILE A 203 3.81 0.20 2.98
N HIS A 204 3.29 -1.02 3.13
CA HIS A 204 2.49 -1.47 4.26
C HIS A 204 3.30 -2.27 5.31
N ALA A 205 4.62 -2.32 5.19
CA ALA A 205 5.50 -3.13 6.05
C ALA A 205 5.28 -2.91 7.55
N ASP A 206 5.13 -1.65 7.97
CA ASP A 206 4.96 -1.26 9.38
C ASP A 206 3.55 -1.56 9.94
N MET A 207 2.66 -2.08 9.11
CA MET A 207 1.23 -2.19 9.41
C MET A 207 0.75 -3.63 9.59
N ALA A 208 1.65 -4.56 9.93
CA ALA A 208 1.27 -5.92 10.32
C ALA A 208 0.48 -5.88 11.65
N ILE A 209 -0.65 -6.61 11.68
CA ILE A 209 -1.63 -6.62 12.76
C ILE A 209 -2.02 -8.05 13.13
N PHE A 210 -2.80 -8.22 14.22
CA PHE A 210 -3.24 -9.51 14.73
C PHE A 210 -2.10 -10.50 15.01
N GLY A 211 -0.92 -9.98 15.40
CA GLY A 211 0.26 -10.80 15.71
C GLY A 211 1.06 -11.26 14.49
N HIS A 212 0.63 -10.92 13.29
CA HIS A 212 1.41 -11.16 12.07
C HIS A 212 2.64 -10.24 12.00
N LYS A 213 3.62 -10.64 11.18
CA LYS A 213 4.85 -9.88 10.98
C LYS A 213 5.14 -9.75 9.50
N HIS A 214 5.59 -8.58 9.10
CA HIS A 214 6.16 -8.39 7.77
C HIS A 214 7.55 -9.02 7.68
N ILE A 215 7.85 -9.60 6.53
CA ILE A 215 9.18 -10.13 6.18
C ILE A 215 9.65 -9.39 4.93
N PRO A 216 10.72 -8.58 5.00
CA PRO A 216 11.28 -7.94 3.81
C PRO A 216 11.73 -8.99 2.79
N PHE A 217 11.30 -8.85 1.54
CA PHE A 217 11.62 -9.83 0.49
C PHE A 217 13.13 -10.04 0.35
N ALA A 218 13.90 -8.97 0.33
CA ALA A 218 15.37 -9.03 0.21
C ALA A 218 16.07 -9.77 1.35
N SER A 219 15.39 -10.01 2.49
CA SER A 219 15.96 -10.66 3.68
C SER A 219 15.80 -12.17 3.71
N VAL A 220 15.02 -12.75 2.78
CA VAL A 220 14.67 -14.18 2.89
C VAL A 220 15.77 -15.11 2.40
N SER A 221 16.60 -14.68 1.44
CA SER A 221 17.74 -15.46 0.91
C SER A 221 18.77 -14.58 0.20
N ASP A 222 19.93 -15.14 -0.13
CA ASP A 222 20.94 -14.45 -0.94
C ASP A 222 20.41 -14.18 -2.36
N LYS A 223 19.67 -15.13 -2.96
CA LYS A 223 19.04 -14.92 -4.27
C LYS A 223 18.06 -13.74 -4.23
N ALA A 224 17.20 -13.67 -3.21
CA ALA A 224 16.29 -12.54 -3.04
C ALA A 224 17.04 -11.20 -2.93
N ARG A 225 18.15 -11.19 -2.17
CA ARG A 225 19.01 -10.00 -2.02
C ARG A 225 19.62 -9.55 -3.35
N GLU A 226 19.98 -10.50 -4.21
CA GLU A 226 20.61 -10.19 -5.49
C GLU A 226 19.66 -9.59 -6.53
N ILE A 227 18.37 -9.88 -6.47
CA ILE A 227 17.42 -9.49 -7.51
C ILE A 227 16.44 -8.39 -7.09
N SER A 228 16.49 -7.94 -5.82
CA SER A 228 15.45 -7.08 -5.27
C SER A 228 15.74 -5.59 -5.37
N ILE A 229 14.68 -4.84 -5.61
CA ILE A 229 14.54 -3.40 -5.37
C ILE A 229 13.37 -3.24 -4.41
N THR A 230 13.64 -2.97 -3.14
CA THR A 230 12.60 -2.78 -2.13
C THR A 230 12.22 -1.31 -2.03
N PHE A 231 10.93 -1.01 -2.01
CA PHE A 231 10.39 0.32 -1.81
C PHE A 231 9.62 0.40 -0.49
N GLN A 232 9.93 1.40 0.32
CA GLN A 232 9.27 1.67 1.60
C GLN A 232 9.00 3.17 1.77
N ALA A 233 8.11 3.51 2.69
CA ALA A 233 7.80 4.89 3.05
C ALA A 233 7.09 4.98 4.41
N PRO A 234 7.29 6.03 5.21
CA PRO A 234 6.52 6.28 6.42
C PRO A 234 5.07 6.72 6.14
N SER A 235 4.72 6.96 4.89
CA SER A 235 3.52 7.66 4.46
C SER A 235 2.20 6.99 4.87
N LYS A 236 2.13 5.66 4.86
CA LYS A 236 0.93 4.93 5.28
C LYS A 236 0.82 4.84 6.79
N THR A 237 1.93 4.57 7.47
CA THR A 237 1.99 4.41 8.92
C THR A 237 1.69 5.71 9.66
N PHE A 238 2.11 6.85 9.12
CA PHE A 238 2.00 8.16 9.78
C PHE A 238 1.08 9.16 9.06
N ASN A 239 0.31 8.70 8.08
CA ASN A 239 -0.63 9.54 7.32
C ASN A 239 0.00 10.78 6.67
N ILE A 240 1.16 10.62 6.04
CA ILE A 240 1.94 11.70 5.41
C ILE A 240 2.18 11.50 3.91
N ALA A 241 1.26 10.84 3.21
CA ALA A 241 1.41 10.54 1.78
C ALA A 241 1.63 11.81 0.92
N GLY A 242 1.04 12.93 1.31
CA GLY A 242 1.20 14.23 0.61
C GLY A 242 2.59 14.84 0.73
N ILE A 243 3.44 14.38 1.68
CA ILE A 243 4.81 14.88 1.87
C ILE A 243 5.79 14.20 0.89
N VAL A 244 5.43 13.02 0.35
CA VAL A 244 6.28 12.27 -0.60
C VAL A 244 7.63 11.88 0.01
N SER A 245 7.60 10.98 1.01
CA SER A 245 8.78 10.54 1.78
C SER A 245 9.09 9.07 1.51
N SER A 246 9.32 8.68 0.26
CA SER A 246 9.61 7.29 -0.10
C SER A 246 11.10 7.06 -0.33
N TYR A 247 11.54 5.83 -0.12
CA TYR A 247 12.92 5.44 -0.36
C TYR A 247 13.00 4.03 -0.93
N SER A 248 14.09 3.76 -1.64
CA SER A 248 14.46 2.44 -2.11
C SER A 248 15.58 1.86 -1.28
N ILE A 249 15.60 0.52 -1.13
CA ILE A 249 16.70 -0.24 -0.54
C ILE A 249 17.13 -1.29 -1.56
N ILE A 250 18.37 -1.18 -2.05
CA ILE A 250 18.91 -2.05 -3.10
C ILE A 250 20.24 -2.64 -2.66
N PRO A 251 20.27 -3.91 -2.22
CA PRO A 251 21.51 -4.55 -1.76
C PRO A 251 22.50 -4.83 -2.90
N ASN A 252 22.05 -5.27 -4.08
CA ASN A 252 22.89 -5.61 -5.22
C ASN A 252 23.57 -4.36 -5.80
N GLU A 253 24.89 -4.41 -5.93
CA GLU A 253 25.70 -3.26 -6.35
C GLU A 253 25.44 -2.86 -7.80
N ASP A 254 25.27 -3.81 -8.72
CA ASP A 254 25.10 -3.52 -10.15
C ASP A 254 23.71 -2.93 -10.41
N ILE A 255 22.66 -3.49 -9.78
CA ILE A 255 21.30 -2.93 -9.84
C ILE A 255 21.31 -1.53 -9.24
N ARG A 256 21.92 -1.35 -8.08
CA ARG A 256 22.02 -0.07 -7.37
C ARG A 256 22.75 0.98 -8.19
N ARG A 257 23.93 0.66 -8.72
CA ARG A 257 24.72 1.58 -9.55
C ARG A 257 23.94 2.03 -10.78
N LYS A 258 23.25 1.10 -11.46
CA LYS A 258 22.46 1.41 -12.65
C LYS A 258 21.27 2.30 -12.30
N PHE A 259 20.50 1.94 -11.28
CA PHE A 259 19.27 2.67 -10.91
C PHE A 259 19.59 4.03 -10.27
N TYR A 260 20.48 4.07 -9.28
CA TYR A 260 20.84 5.33 -8.60
C TYR A 260 21.60 6.27 -9.52
N GLY A 261 22.46 5.74 -10.39
CA GLY A 261 23.11 6.55 -11.42
C GLY A 261 22.10 7.21 -12.38
N TRP A 262 21.04 6.48 -12.74
CA TRP A 262 19.96 7.05 -13.56
C TRP A 262 19.13 8.09 -12.79
N LEU A 263 18.80 7.83 -11.52
CA LEU A 263 18.10 8.81 -10.67
C LEU A 263 18.89 10.12 -10.56
N SER A 264 20.18 10.04 -10.22
CA SER A 264 21.04 11.22 -10.05
C SER A 264 21.22 11.97 -11.37
N ALA A 265 21.35 11.27 -12.50
CA ALA A 265 21.46 11.90 -13.82
C ALA A 265 20.18 12.68 -14.23
N ASN A 266 19.05 12.38 -13.62
CA ASN A 266 17.76 13.03 -13.86
C ASN A 266 17.28 13.89 -12.67
N GLU A 267 18.12 14.09 -11.66
CA GLU A 267 17.81 14.86 -10.44
C GLU A 267 16.53 14.38 -9.70
N LEU A 268 16.29 13.05 -9.71
CA LEU A 268 15.10 12.43 -9.15
C LEU A 268 15.30 11.85 -7.73
N ASP A 269 16.53 11.92 -7.22
CA ASP A 269 16.92 11.42 -5.89
C ASP A 269 17.06 12.55 -4.85
N GLU A 270 16.63 13.75 -5.20
CA GLU A 270 16.62 14.90 -4.29
C GLU A 270 15.25 15.05 -3.61
N PRO A 271 15.17 14.85 -2.27
CA PRO A 271 13.92 15.03 -1.55
C PRO A 271 13.54 16.51 -1.40
N THR A 272 12.23 16.78 -1.31
CA THR A 272 11.79 18.12 -0.88
C THR A 272 12.25 18.40 0.55
N ILE A 273 12.40 19.68 0.89
CA ILE A 273 12.91 20.12 2.20
C ILE A 273 12.19 19.51 3.43
N PHE A 274 10.90 19.20 3.30
CA PHE A 274 10.09 18.67 4.40
C PHE A 274 10.12 17.13 4.48
N SER A 275 10.46 16.45 3.40
CA SER A 275 10.44 15.00 3.33
C SER A 275 11.42 14.33 4.31
N PRO A 276 12.71 14.68 4.38
CA PRO A 276 13.63 14.11 5.36
C PRO A 276 13.24 14.47 6.81
N ILE A 277 12.76 15.69 7.03
CA ILE A 277 12.36 16.17 8.37
C ILE A 277 11.19 15.35 8.90
N ALA A 278 10.18 15.15 8.08
CA ALA A 278 9.02 14.33 8.44
C ALA A 278 9.40 12.87 8.67
N THR A 279 10.29 12.31 7.83
CA THR A 279 10.77 10.92 7.98
C THR A 279 11.56 10.73 9.27
N ILE A 280 12.50 11.62 9.57
CA ILE A 280 13.28 11.59 10.82
C ILE A 280 12.34 11.64 12.02
N ALA A 281 11.41 12.61 12.05
CA ALA A 281 10.46 12.75 13.15
C ALA A 281 9.57 11.50 13.29
N ALA A 282 9.08 10.94 12.18
CA ALA A 282 8.28 9.74 12.15
C ALA A 282 9.03 8.54 12.76
N PHE A 283 10.24 8.27 12.30
CA PHE A 283 10.99 7.08 12.71
C PHE A 283 11.66 7.23 14.09
N ARG A 284 12.03 8.44 14.50
CA ARG A 284 12.61 8.66 15.83
C ARG A 284 11.57 8.68 16.96
N HIS A 285 10.33 9.06 16.69
CA HIS A 285 9.31 9.30 17.72
C HIS A 285 7.99 8.54 17.50
N GLY A 286 7.87 7.76 16.42
CA GLY A 286 6.59 7.27 15.94
C GLY A 286 6.10 5.96 16.54
N GLU A 287 6.92 5.19 17.26
CA GLU A 287 6.55 3.83 17.68
C GLU A 287 5.32 3.79 18.58
N GLU A 288 5.21 4.67 19.56
CA GLU A 288 4.03 4.72 20.43
C GLU A 288 2.76 5.04 19.66
N TYR A 289 2.82 5.98 18.70
CA TYR A 289 1.70 6.28 17.82
C TYR A 289 1.32 5.06 16.97
N ARG A 290 2.31 4.43 16.33
CA ARG A 290 2.09 3.25 15.49
C ARG A 290 1.38 2.13 16.25
N GLN A 291 1.84 1.80 17.46
CA GLN A 291 1.22 0.77 18.29
C GLN A 291 -0.23 1.08 18.63
N GLN A 292 -0.53 2.31 19.07
CA GLN A 292 -1.89 2.72 19.43
C GLN A 292 -2.79 2.77 18.20
N MET A 293 -2.30 3.27 17.07
CA MET A 293 -3.03 3.31 15.80
C MET A 293 -3.37 1.90 15.30
N LEU A 294 -2.40 0.97 15.32
CA LEU A 294 -2.63 -0.41 14.92
C LEU A 294 -3.65 -1.11 15.82
N ALA A 295 -3.57 -0.91 17.13
CA ALA A 295 -4.57 -1.45 18.06
C ALA A 295 -5.98 -0.93 17.77
N TYR A 296 -6.13 0.36 17.48
CA TYR A 296 -7.42 0.95 17.10
C TYR A 296 -7.95 0.39 15.77
N ILE A 297 -7.07 0.20 14.79
CA ILE A 297 -7.42 -0.42 13.49
C ILE A 297 -7.86 -1.87 13.69
N GLU A 298 -7.18 -2.66 14.53
CA GLU A 298 -7.60 -4.03 14.83
C GLU A 298 -9.00 -4.06 15.44
N GLU A 299 -9.32 -3.14 16.33
CA GLU A 299 -10.66 -3.02 16.92
C GLU A 299 -11.71 -2.63 15.87
N ASN A 300 -11.36 -1.73 14.93
CA ASN A 300 -12.21 -1.37 13.80
C ASN A 300 -12.49 -2.58 12.90
N ILE A 301 -11.48 -3.38 12.61
CA ILE A 301 -11.64 -4.60 11.80
C ILE A 301 -12.56 -5.58 12.50
N ARG A 302 -12.35 -5.87 13.80
CA ARG A 302 -13.27 -6.73 14.57
C ARG A 302 -14.71 -6.20 14.56
N PHE A 303 -14.88 -4.90 14.71
CA PHE A 303 -16.19 -4.27 14.63
C PHE A 303 -16.86 -4.49 13.26
N VAL A 304 -16.14 -4.34 12.16
CA VAL A 304 -16.66 -4.61 10.79
C VAL A 304 -17.05 -6.07 10.65
N GLU A 305 -16.22 -7.01 11.11
CA GLU A 305 -16.53 -8.45 11.06
C GLU A 305 -17.77 -8.82 11.84
N ASP A 306 -17.88 -8.34 13.09
CA ASP A 306 -19.01 -8.61 13.96
C ASP A 306 -20.30 -8.00 13.39
N PHE A 307 -20.24 -6.75 12.95
CA PHE A 307 -21.39 -6.07 12.36
C PHE A 307 -21.89 -6.76 11.08
N CYS A 308 -20.97 -7.13 10.17
CA CYS A 308 -21.36 -7.83 8.95
C CYS A 308 -21.97 -9.20 9.26
N ARG A 309 -21.41 -9.97 10.19
CA ARG A 309 -21.95 -11.25 10.61
C ARG A 309 -23.37 -11.15 11.17
N GLU A 310 -23.66 -10.10 11.94
CA GLU A 310 -24.92 -9.94 12.65
C GLU A 310 -26.01 -9.24 11.81
N HIS A 311 -25.62 -8.32 10.93
CA HIS A 311 -26.58 -7.41 10.26
C HIS A 311 -26.52 -7.43 8.74
N ILE A 312 -25.46 -7.98 8.13
CA ILE A 312 -25.27 -7.96 6.67
C ILE A 312 -24.94 -9.37 6.16
N PRO A 313 -25.86 -10.35 6.25
CA PRO A 313 -25.63 -11.66 5.70
C PRO A 313 -25.38 -11.54 4.17
N GLY A 314 -24.33 -12.17 3.68
CA GLY A 314 -23.92 -12.10 2.28
C GLY A 314 -22.70 -11.21 2.03
N ILE A 315 -22.24 -10.44 3.01
CA ILE A 315 -20.92 -9.77 2.94
C ILE A 315 -20.00 -10.37 4.00
N ARG A 316 -18.87 -10.91 3.54
CA ARG A 316 -17.84 -11.51 4.41
C ARG A 316 -16.55 -10.69 4.33
N PRO A 317 -16.24 -9.88 5.35
CA PRO A 317 -14.95 -9.20 5.46
C PRO A 317 -13.83 -10.25 5.60
N LEU A 318 -12.78 -10.12 4.80
CA LEU A 318 -11.55 -10.89 5.01
C LEU A 318 -10.68 -10.14 6.01
N ARG A 319 -10.32 -10.83 7.11
CA ARG A 319 -9.46 -10.22 8.14
C ARG A 319 -8.07 -9.97 7.58
N PRO A 320 -7.63 -8.72 7.43
CA PRO A 320 -6.28 -8.46 6.95
C PRO A 320 -5.25 -8.84 8.01
N GLN A 321 -4.10 -9.33 7.55
CA GLN A 321 -2.92 -9.60 8.36
C GLN A 321 -2.02 -8.36 8.46
N ALA A 322 -2.24 -7.40 7.57
CA ALA A 322 -1.57 -6.10 7.55
C ALA A 322 -2.45 -5.05 6.87
N SER A 323 -2.16 -3.76 7.10
CA SER A 323 -2.87 -2.62 6.54
C SER A 323 -4.20 -2.30 7.27
N PHE A 324 -4.83 -1.23 6.83
CA PHE A 324 -6.14 -0.75 7.28
C PHE A 324 -7.21 -0.92 6.19
N LEU A 325 -6.95 -1.80 5.22
CA LEU A 325 -7.82 -2.04 4.08
C LEU A 325 -8.45 -3.42 4.24
N VAL A 326 -9.78 -3.44 4.34
CA VAL A 326 -10.56 -4.67 4.47
C VAL A 326 -11.15 -5.04 3.12
N TRP A 327 -10.92 -6.27 2.69
CA TRP A 327 -11.44 -6.83 1.46
C TRP A 327 -12.78 -7.49 1.75
N LEU A 328 -13.87 -6.90 1.27
CA LEU A 328 -15.23 -7.36 1.49
C LEU A 328 -15.63 -8.33 0.39
N ASN A 329 -15.81 -9.61 0.70
CA ASN A 329 -16.38 -10.59 -0.21
C ASN A 329 -17.90 -10.42 -0.22
N CYS A 330 -18.45 -9.93 -1.34
CA CYS A 330 -19.88 -9.66 -1.55
C CYS A 330 -20.55 -10.70 -2.46
N ARG A 331 -19.88 -11.80 -2.81
CA ARG A 331 -20.35 -12.79 -3.79
C ARG A 331 -21.65 -13.50 -3.36
N ASP A 332 -21.86 -13.65 -2.06
CA ASP A 332 -23.08 -14.29 -1.52
C ASP A 332 -24.31 -13.38 -1.65
N LEU A 333 -24.17 -12.12 -2.05
CA LEU A 333 -25.30 -11.28 -2.43
C LEU A 333 -25.89 -11.64 -3.80
N HIS A 334 -25.17 -12.45 -4.60
CA HIS A 334 -25.56 -12.88 -5.96
C HIS A 334 -25.90 -11.72 -6.90
N LEU A 335 -25.26 -10.58 -6.72
CA LEU A 335 -25.41 -9.39 -7.57
C LEU A 335 -24.37 -9.42 -8.69
N ASN A 336 -24.79 -8.95 -9.87
CA ASN A 336 -23.81 -8.65 -10.92
C ASN A 336 -23.06 -7.34 -10.58
N HIS A 337 -22.04 -7.00 -11.38
CA HIS A 337 -21.17 -5.86 -11.13
C HIS A 337 -21.94 -4.52 -11.02
N GLU A 338 -22.85 -4.25 -11.99
CA GLU A 338 -23.64 -3.00 -11.98
C GLU A 338 -24.55 -2.91 -10.74
N GLN A 339 -25.19 -4.02 -10.37
CA GLN A 339 -26.03 -4.11 -9.18
C GLN A 339 -25.23 -3.91 -7.88
N LEU A 340 -23.98 -4.43 -7.84
CA LEU A 340 -23.09 -4.23 -6.70
C LEU A 340 -22.69 -2.77 -6.55
N LEU A 341 -22.36 -2.10 -7.65
CA LEU A 341 -22.06 -0.66 -7.64
C LEU A 341 -23.28 0.18 -7.24
N ASP A 342 -24.45 -0.10 -7.81
CA ASP A 342 -25.71 0.55 -7.44
C ASP A 342 -26.01 0.40 -5.94
N LEU A 343 -25.79 -0.80 -5.36
CA LEU A 343 -25.97 -1.03 -3.94
C LEU A 343 -25.06 -0.12 -3.09
N PHE A 344 -23.77 -0.06 -3.40
CA PHE A 344 -22.84 0.71 -2.58
C PHE A 344 -22.94 2.22 -2.83
N ILE A 345 -23.05 2.65 -4.09
CA ILE A 345 -22.99 4.07 -4.46
C ILE A 345 -24.36 4.72 -4.34
N ASP A 346 -25.39 4.15 -4.99
CA ASP A 346 -26.68 4.84 -5.12
C ASP A 346 -27.63 4.56 -3.96
N LYS A 347 -27.58 3.36 -3.36
CA LYS A 347 -28.45 2.99 -2.25
C LYS A 347 -27.83 3.20 -0.86
N ALA A 348 -26.56 2.77 -0.69
CA ALA A 348 -25.88 2.93 0.59
C ALA A 348 -25.12 4.26 0.71
N HIS A 349 -24.96 5.04 -0.35
CA HIS A 349 -24.22 6.30 -0.38
C HIS A 349 -22.77 6.16 0.11
N LEU A 350 -22.06 5.11 -0.33
CA LEU A 350 -20.69 4.81 0.05
C LEU A 350 -19.76 4.89 -1.16
N ALA A 351 -18.66 5.62 -1.02
CA ALA A 351 -17.56 5.58 -1.97
C ALA A 351 -16.48 4.62 -1.49
N LEU A 352 -16.45 3.40 -2.04
CA LEU A 352 -15.43 2.38 -1.81
C LEU A 352 -14.69 2.09 -3.12
N ASN A 353 -13.56 1.40 -3.03
CA ASN A 353 -12.92 0.87 -4.23
C ASN A 353 -13.59 -0.42 -4.67
N ASP A 354 -14.03 -0.42 -5.94
CA ASP A 354 -14.56 -1.58 -6.63
C ASP A 354 -13.47 -2.64 -6.82
N GLY A 355 -13.84 -3.91 -6.63
CA GLY A 355 -12.91 -5.02 -6.73
C GLY A 355 -12.36 -5.26 -8.12
N GLU A 356 -13.14 -5.04 -9.17
CA GLU A 356 -12.70 -5.26 -10.55
C GLU A 356 -11.53 -4.34 -10.96
N MET A 357 -11.39 -3.17 -10.32
CA MET A 357 -10.25 -2.29 -10.58
C MET A 357 -8.89 -2.91 -10.21
N PHE A 358 -8.88 -3.93 -9.34
CA PHE A 358 -7.66 -4.64 -8.91
C PHE A 358 -7.28 -5.79 -9.88
N GLY A 359 -8.09 -6.02 -10.92
CA GLY A 359 -7.87 -7.03 -11.94
C GLY A 359 -8.54 -8.37 -11.63
N PRO A 360 -8.24 -9.40 -12.44
CA PRO A 360 -8.84 -10.72 -12.30
C PRO A 360 -8.81 -11.26 -10.87
N GLY A 361 -9.94 -11.82 -10.42
CA GLY A 361 -10.12 -12.30 -9.04
C GLY A 361 -10.67 -11.25 -8.08
N GLY A 362 -10.90 -10.01 -8.54
CA GLY A 362 -11.55 -8.94 -7.77
C GLY A 362 -13.06 -8.87 -7.94
N GLU A 363 -13.63 -9.66 -8.85
CA GLU A 363 -15.06 -9.65 -9.15
C GLU A 363 -15.91 -10.05 -7.94
N GLY A 364 -16.90 -9.23 -7.61
CA GLY A 364 -17.78 -9.42 -6.46
C GLY A 364 -17.15 -9.03 -5.12
N PHE A 365 -16.07 -8.23 -5.14
CA PHE A 365 -15.46 -7.66 -3.95
C PHE A 365 -15.54 -6.13 -3.93
N MET A 366 -15.46 -5.58 -2.70
CA MET A 366 -15.28 -4.15 -2.45
C MET A 366 -14.16 -3.95 -1.42
N ARG A 367 -13.35 -2.88 -1.55
CA ARG A 367 -12.30 -2.57 -0.57
C ARG A 367 -12.69 -1.42 0.33
N LEU A 368 -12.82 -1.69 1.63
CA LEU A 368 -13.16 -0.76 2.68
C LEU A 368 -11.90 -0.27 3.41
N ASN A 369 -11.72 1.04 3.53
CA ASN A 369 -10.73 1.63 4.43
C ASN A 369 -11.32 1.78 5.83
N VAL A 370 -10.66 1.20 6.84
CA VAL A 370 -11.10 1.25 8.25
C VAL A 370 -10.22 2.14 9.14
N ALA A 371 -9.28 2.88 8.56
CA ALA A 371 -8.50 3.88 9.28
C ALA A 371 -9.27 5.20 9.41
N SER A 372 -10.41 5.12 10.09
CA SER A 372 -11.36 6.22 10.31
C SER A 372 -11.96 6.10 11.71
N PRO A 373 -12.45 7.19 12.33
CA PRO A 373 -13.18 7.12 13.59
C PRO A 373 -14.29 6.06 13.56
N ARG A 374 -14.44 5.31 14.64
CA ARG A 374 -15.41 4.20 14.75
C ARG A 374 -16.82 4.61 14.36
N VAL A 375 -17.23 5.83 14.69
CA VAL A 375 -18.56 6.37 14.38
C VAL A 375 -18.80 6.47 12.88
N ILE A 376 -17.78 6.80 12.09
CA ILE A 376 -17.85 6.89 10.62
C ILE A 376 -17.98 5.49 10.02
N ILE A 377 -17.21 4.52 10.52
CA ILE A 377 -17.31 3.12 10.06
C ILE A 377 -18.68 2.54 10.41
N ARG A 378 -19.19 2.80 11.61
CA ARG A 378 -20.56 2.41 12.03
C ARG A 378 -21.61 2.98 11.08
N GLN A 379 -21.55 4.28 10.80
CA GLN A 379 -22.47 4.94 9.86
C GLN A 379 -22.44 4.25 8.49
N ALA A 380 -21.26 3.96 7.96
CA ALA A 380 -21.11 3.29 6.66
C ALA A 380 -21.80 1.90 6.66
N LEU A 381 -21.58 1.13 7.72
CA LEU A 381 -22.15 -0.22 7.83
C LEU A 381 -23.66 -0.19 8.05
N GLU A 382 -24.19 0.78 8.81
CA GLU A 382 -25.63 0.99 8.99
C GLU A 382 -26.32 1.39 7.68
N GLN A 383 -25.73 2.30 6.90
CA GLN A 383 -26.21 2.67 5.55
C GLN A 383 -26.25 1.44 4.62
N LEU A 384 -25.21 0.61 4.66
CA LEU A 384 -25.14 -0.61 3.85
C LEU A 384 -26.18 -1.65 4.27
N ALA A 385 -26.35 -1.88 5.57
CA ALA A 385 -27.37 -2.79 6.10
C ALA A 385 -28.79 -2.35 5.71
N GLU A 386 -29.10 -1.05 5.83
CA GLU A 386 -30.38 -0.49 5.42
C GLU A 386 -30.64 -0.65 3.92
N ALA A 387 -29.62 -0.43 3.10
CA ALA A 387 -29.72 -0.58 1.64
C ALA A 387 -30.00 -2.03 1.22
N ILE A 388 -29.40 -3.01 1.91
CA ILE A 388 -29.62 -4.44 1.67
C ILE A 388 -31.01 -4.86 2.17
N GLY A 389 -31.42 -4.42 3.36
CA GLY A 389 -32.74 -4.75 3.91
C GLY A 389 -33.91 -4.21 3.08
N LYS A 390 -33.74 -3.15 2.31
CA LYS A 390 -34.73 -2.62 1.37
C LYS A 390 -34.82 -3.41 0.06
N GLN A 391 -33.88 -4.31 -0.22
CA GLN A 391 -33.89 -5.18 -1.41
C GLN A 391 -34.59 -6.53 -1.15
N SER A 392 -34.73 -6.91 0.12
CA SER A 392 -35.43 -8.13 0.59
C SER A 392 -36.95 -7.88 0.67
#